data_d4e3d91fce15c998ffffd8f027014a63
#
_entry.id   d4e3d91fce15c998ffffd8f027014a63
#
_cell.length_a   1.000
_cell.length_b   1.000
_cell.length_c   1.000
_cell.angle_alpha   90.00
_cell.angle_beta   90.00
_cell.angle_gamma   90.00
#
_symmetry.space_group_name_H-M   'P 1'
#
loop_
_entity.id
_entity.type
_entity.pdbx_description
1 polymer ?
#
loop_
_entity_poly.entity_id
_entity_poly.type
_entity_poly.pdbx_seq_one_letter_code
_entity_poly.pdbx_strand_id
1 'polypeptide(L)'
;MTKKKGKQLLCEDNLRHNEYYGMQSTIDNLYQASANGEVFTDLMSVILQRENILLAYRNIKKNTGSKTSGTDNLTIEDIGKCTPDEVVEKVRFIVNGSKHGYRPKPVRRKEIPKPYDPSKTRPLGIPCIWDRLVQQCIKQVMEPVCEAKFSNNSYGFRPNHSVENAIARSYQLLQHANLHYVIEFDIKGFFDSVNHAKLIRQIWAMGIHDKKLIFLIKRILKAPIRLEDGTTVTPNKGTPQGGIISPLLANIVLNELDHWVESQWQWCPICKRNTRPENGYRQAKKSNLKEMFIVRYADDFRIFCRTKDVAERTKCAVTLWLKERLKLEISEKKTRIVNVRNHYSEFLGFKMKVHRKGDKLVVMSHIADKNLEHKREKLKEQAKRIVHPRKIYGEQGEIRLYNSMVTGMQNYYCIATHVNHDCASLNRTIMTLLTNRLSTRTGNRLVKKGRELTAFEKARFGKSKMIRYVAGTNEPIYPIGYTQHKNPLFRKKSWNYYTPEGREGIHDCLRINVSMMLALMRMPTYSNSAEYADNRISLFSAQWGKCAVTGDEFSHIGEIHCHHKLPRHLGGDDSYGNLVLIKDAVHKLIHASNTETIHKYMDLLQLDSKRLAKVNNLRQLASIQPI
;
A
#
# COMPACT_ATOMS: atom_id res chain seq x y z
N MET A 1 -38.82 -5.29 -14.27
CA MET A 1 -38.24 -4.15 -13.53
C MET A 1 -37.53 -4.69 -12.30
N THR A 2 -36.26 -5.03 -12.43
CA THR A 2 -35.42 -5.53 -11.33
C THR A 2 -34.75 -4.34 -10.62
N LYS A 3 -35.15 -4.11 -9.37
CA LYS A 3 -34.54 -3.12 -8.49
C LYS A 3 -33.04 -3.38 -8.37
N LYS A 4 -32.22 -2.51 -8.95
CA LYS A 4 -30.79 -2.45 -8.65
C LYS A 4 -30.62 -2.19 -7.15
N LYS A 5 -30.19 -3.21 -6.39
CA LYS A 5 -29.66 -3.02 -5.03
C LYS A 5 -28.51 -2.03 -5.12
N GLY A 6 -28.71 -0.85 -4.54
CA GLY A 6 -27.67 0.17 -4.43
C GLY A 6 -26.43 -0.44 -3.75
N LYS A 7 -25.31 -0.47 -4.45
CA LYS A 7 -24.01 -0.70 -3.84
C LYS A 7 -23.82 0.42 -2.82
N GLN A 8 -23.63 0.04 -1.57
CA GLN A 8 -23.17 0.94 -0.53
C GLN A 8 -21.74 1.36 -0.94
N LEU A 9 -21.65 2.54 -1.53
CA LEU A 9 -20.42 3.13 -2.01
C LEU A 9 -19.59 3.51 -0.78
N LEU A 10 -18.41 2.96 -0.67
CA LEU A 10 -17.40 3.44 0.27
C LEU A 10 -16.96 4.82 -0.23
N CYS A 11 -17.59 5.85 0.28
CA CYS A 11 -17.11 7.22 0.13
C CYS A 11 -15.80 7.36 0.90
N GLU A 12 -14.68 7.34 0.22
CA GLU A 12 -13.43 7.84 0.78
C GLU A 12 -13.47 9.37 0.72
N ASP A 13 -13.85 9.96 1.84
CA ASP A 13 -14.00 11.40 2.00
C ASP A 13 -12.66 12.14 2.15
N ASN A 14 -11.56 11.44 1.91
CA ASN A 14 -10.20 11.95 2.01
C ASN A 14 -9.59 12.20 0.62
N LEU A 15 -8.72 13.21 0.56
CA LEU A 15 -7.87 13.42 -0.61
C LEU A 15 -7.09 12.18 -0.98
N ARG A 16 -6.98 11.97 -2.27
CA ARG A 16 -6.12 10.93 -2.86
C ARG A 16 -4.67 11.41 -2.88
N HIS A 17 -3.74 10.47 -2.94
CA HIS A 17 -2.31 10.74 -2.80
C HIS A 17 -1.81 11.96 -3.59
N ASN A 18 -2.15 12.07 -4.86
CA ASN A 18 -1.60 13.11 -5.74
C ASN A 18 -2.41 14.42 -5.74
N GLU A 19 -3.58 14.43 -5.13
CA GLU A 19 -4.41 15.65 -4.99
C GLU A 19 -3.84 16.58 -3.91
N TYR A 20 -3.04 16.03 -2.98
CA TYR A 20 -2.31 16.86 -2.03
C TYR A 20 -1.29 17.74 -2.76
N TYR A 21 -1.19 18.97 -2.34
CA TYR A 21 -0.33 20.00 -2.91
C TYR A 21 -0.61 20.31 -4.39
N GLY A 22 -1.75 19.90 -4.93
CA GLY A 22 -2.14 20.21 -6.31
C GLY A 22 -1.36 19.46 -7.40
N MET A 23 -0.70 18.36 -7.05
CA MET A 23 0.14 17.60 -7.99
C MET A 23 -0.65 16.75 -9.00
N GLN A 24 -1.96 16.55 -8.81
CA GLN A 24 -2.72 15.61 -9.64
C GLN A 24 -2.68 15.96 -11.13
N SER A 25 -2.89 17.24 -11.50
CA SER A 25 -2.87 17.66 -12.90
C SER A 25 -1.51 17.46 -13.57
N THR A 26 -0.42 17.75 -12.86
CA THR A 26 0.94 17.53 -13.35
C THR A 26 1.18 16.03 -13.62
N ILE A 27 0.74 15.18 -12.71
CA ILE A 27 0.89 13.72 -12.79
C ILE A 27 0.02 13.13 -13.91
N ASP A 28 -1.21 13.64 -14.10
CA ASP A 28 -2.08 13.26 -15.21
C ASP A 28 -1.46 13.61 -16.57
N ASN A 29 -0.89 14.81 -16.68
CA ASN A 29 -0.21 15.26 -17.90
C ASN A 29 1.02 14.38 -18.22
N LEU A 30 1.82 14.03 -17.22
CA LEU A 30 2.96 13.11 -17.41
C LEU A 30 2.51 11.72 -17.90
N TYR A 31 1.44 11.20 -17.33
CA TYR A 31 0.87 9.93 -17.77
C TYR A 31 0.38 10.00 -19.22
N GLN A 32 -0.40 11.04 -19.56
CA GLN A 32 -0.97 11.21 -20.89
C GLN A 32 0.12 11.41 -21.95
N ALA A 33 1.09 12.27 -21.68
CA ALA A 33 2.23 12.49 -22.57
C ALA A 33 3.01 11.19 -22.82
N SER A 34 3.25 10.40 -21.76
CA SER A 34 3.89 9.09 -21.91
C SER A 34 3.05 8.09 -22.70
N ALA A 35 1.73 8.07 -22.50
CA ALA A 35 0.81 7.22 -23.27
C ALA A 35 0.82 7.59 -24.77
N ASN A 36 0.99 8.87 -25.10
CA ASN A 36 1.13 9.37 -26.46
C ASN A 36 2.52 9.12 -27.07
N GLY A 37 3.48 8.58 -26.29
CA GLY A 37 4.82 8.27 -26.77
C GLY A 37 5.81 9.44 -26.70
N GLU A 38 5.47 10.51 -26.01
CA GLU A 38 6.35 11.67 -25.83
C GLU A 38 7.63 11.31 -25.05
N VAL A 39 8.68 12.10 -25.26
CA VAL A 39 9.99 11.97 -24.64
C VAL A 39 10.19 13.10 -23.63
N PHE A 40 10.69 12.73 -22.45
CA PHE A 40 10.88 13.64 -21.34
C PHE A 40 12.37 13.99 -21.16
N THR A 41 12.73 15.24 -21.40
CA THR A 41 14.12 15.74 -21.30
C THR A 41 14.38 16.57 -20.06
N ASP A 42 13.33 17.05 -19.37
CA ASP A 42 13.41 17.85 -18.15
C ASP A 42 12.34 17.43 -17.12
N LEU A 43 12.52 16.26 -16.51
CA LEU A 43 11.72 15.82 -15.37
C LEU A 43 12.26 16.39 -14.06
N MET A 44 13.51 16.83 -14.05
CA MET A 44 14.13 17.38 -12.84
C MET A 44 13.46 18.66 -12.36
N SER A 45 12.95 19.49 -13.27
CA SER A 45 12.17 20.67 -12.90
C SER A 45 10.93 20.32 -12.09
N VAL A 46 10.20 19.27 -12.48
CA VAL A 46 9.03 18.75 -11.75
C VAL A 46 9.42 18.05 -10.45
N ILE A 47 10.51 17.28 -10.45
CA ILE A 47 11.01 16.56 -9.25
C ILE A 47 11.35 17.54 -8.13
N LEU A 48 11.93 18.70 -8.46
CA LEU A 48 12.36 19.73 -7.49
C LEU A 48 11.31 20.81 -7.22
N GLN A 49 10.08 20.67 -7.74
CA GLN A 49 8.97 21.55 -7.37
C GLN A 49 8.67 21.43 -5.87
N ARG A 50 8.32 22.56 -5.27
CA ARG A 50 7.93 22.64 -3.85
C ARG A 50 6.83 21.64 -3.51
N GLU A 51 5.81 21.60 -4.32
CA GLU A 51 4.63 20.77 -4.19
C GLU A 51 4.98 19.28 -4.18
N ASN A 52 5.87 18.86 -5.09
CA ASN A 52 6.33 17.49 -5.18
C ASN A 52 7.17 17.08 -3.96
N ILE A 53 8.03 17.95 -3.46
CA ILE A 53 8.88 17.69 -2.29
C ILE A 53 8.02 17.55 -1.03
N LEU A 54 7.02 18.43 -0.83
CA LEU A 54 6.12 18.36 0.33
C LEU A 54 5.20 17.14 0.25
N LEU A 55 4.73 16.78 -0.96
CA LEU A 55 4.01 15.53 -1.18
C LEU A 55 4.87 14.30 -0.85
N ALA A 56 6.16 14.34 -1.20
CA ALA A 56 7.10 13.27 -0.87
C ALA A 56 7.30 13.11 0.63
N TYR A 57 7.45 14.21 1.36
CA TYR A 57 7.49 14.21 2.83
C TYR A 57 6.24 13.53 3.42
N ARG A 58 5.05 13.95 2.98
CA ARG A 58 3.77 13.37 3.40
C ARG A 58 3.70 11.85 3.17
N ASN A 59 4.11 11.41 2.00
CA ASN A 59 4.07 9.99 1.63
C ASN A 59 5.03 9.14 2.46
N ILE A 60 6.23 9.66 2.77
CA ILE A 60 7.19 8.96 3.64
C ILE A 60 6.70 8.92 5.09
N LYS A 61 6.15 10.02 5.61
CA LYS A 61 5.65 10.12 6.98
C LYS A 61 4.64 9.01 7.32
N LYS A 62 3.82 8.60 6.38
CA LYS A 62 2.83 7.52 6.54
C LYS A 62 3.44 6.11 6.62
N ASN A 63 4.67 5.91 6.17
CA ASN A 63 5.28 4.59 6.12
C ASN A 63 5.71 4.14 7.51
N THR A 64 5.41 2.88 7.86
CA THR A 64 5.81 2.29 9.16
C THR A 64 7.32 2.34 9.41
N GLY A 65 8.14 2.27 8.34
CA GLY A 65 9.60 2.39 8.43
C GLY A 65 10.13 3.83 8.52
N SER A 66 9.28 4.86 8.54
CA SER A 66 9.70 6.27 8.54
C SER A 66 10.52 6.65 9.78
N LYS A 67 10.23 6.02 10.92
CA LYS A 67 10.95 6.18 12.19
C LYS A 67 12.21 5.32 12.32
N THR A 68 12.54 4.51 11.30
CA THR A 68 13.76 3.70 11.29
C THR A 68 14.88 4.51 10.65
N SER A 69 15.94 4.84 11.40
CA SER A 69 17.07 5.62 10.93
C SER A 69 17.99 4.86 9.95
N GLY A 70 18.65 5.59 9.08
CA GLY A 70 19.76 5.12 8.25
C GLY A 70 21.08 5.05 9.03
N THR A 71 22.19 5.34 8.35
CA THR A 71 23.55 5.43 8.95
C THR A 71 23.81 6.76 9.65
N ASP A 72 22.95 7.76 9.44
CA ASP A 72 23.06 9.11 10.02
C ASP A 72 22.18 9.32 11.27
N ASN A 73 21.50 8.26 11.72
CA ASN A 73 20.60 8.26 12.86
C ASN A 73 19.41 9.22 12.78
N LEU A 74 19.15 9.83 11.61
CA LEU A 74 18.02 10.72 11.39
C LEU A 74 16.77 9.94 10.95
N THR A 75 15.61 10.45 11.34
CA THR A 75 14.28 9.90 11.06
C THR A 75 13.37 10.93 10.40
N ILE A 76 12.14 10.55 10.09
CA ILE A 76 11.15 11.49 9.54
C ILE A 76 10.76 12.58 10.55
N GLU A 77 10.90 12.32 11.84
CA GLU A 77 10.61 13.30 12.91
C GLU A 77 11.59 14.47 12.86
N ASP A 78 12.85 14.21 12.49
CA ASP A 78 13.87 15.26 12.35
C ASP A 78 13.59 16.16 11.14
N ILE A 79 13.06 15.60 10.04
CA ILE A 79 12.57 16.40 8.91
C ILE A 79 11.32 17.17 9.30
N GLY A 80 10.43 16.56 10.10
CA GLY A 80 9.19 17.18 10.55
C GLY A 80 9.39 18.46 11.37
N LYS A 81 10.53 18.59 12.05
CA LYS A 81 10.89 19.79 12.84
C LYS A 81 11.31 20.98 11.98
N CYS A 82 11.79 20.74 10.75
CA CYS A 82 12.15 21.79 9.81
C CYS A 82 10.90 22.51 9.30
N THR A 83 11.04 23.76 8.88
CA THR A 83 9.97 24.45 8.13
C THR A 83 9.81 23.86 6.73
N PRO A 84 8.66 24.02 6.08
CA PRO A 84 8.47 23.55 4.71
C PRO A 84 9.52 24.11 3.73
N ASP A 85 9.93 25.35 3.90
CA ASP A 85 10.93 25.99 3.05
C ASP A 85 12.32 25.40 3.26
N GLU A 86 12.72 25.18 4.51
CA GLU A 86 13.98 24.48 4.83
C GLU A 86 14.02 23.07 4.25
N VAL A 87 12.91 22.33 4.28
CA VAL A 87 12.84 20.99 3.67
C VAL A 87 13.06 21.08 2.18
N VAL A 88 12.40 22.03 1.49
CA VAL A 88 12.52 22.23 0.04
C VAL A 88 13.94 22.63 -0.34
N GLU A 89 14.50 23.64 0.32
CA GLU A 89 15.86 24.12 0.06
C GLU A 89 16.91 23.03 0.33
N LYS A 90 16.75 22.25 1.39
CA LYS A 90 17.65 21.15 1.70
C LYS A 90 17.61 20.03 0.66
N VAL A 91 16.44 19.67 0.14
CA VAL A 91 16.32 18.68 -0.96
C VAL A 91 16.99 19.23 -2.22
N ARG A 92 16.73 20.49 -2.58
CA ARG A 92 17.36 21.17 -3.72
C ARG A 92 18.88 21.23 -3.57
N PHE A 93 19.38 21.55 -2.39
CA PHE A 93 20.80 21.56 -2.07
C PHE A 93 21.43 20.17 -2.18
N ILE A 94 20.80 19.12 -1.63
CA ILE A 94 21.27 17.73 -1.72
C ILE A 94 21.42 17.30 -3.18
N VAL A 95 20.48 17.70 -4.03
CA VAL A 95 20.46 17.28 -5.44
C VAL A 95 21.42 18.12 -6.30
N ASN A 96 21.46 19.44 -6.12
CA ASN A 96 22.17 20.38 -7.00
C ASN A 96 23.40 21.05 -6.37
N GLY A 97 23.49 21.11 -5.04
CA GLY A 97 24.41 21.99 -4.32
C GLY A 97 25.87 21.54 -4.26
N SER A 98 26.20 20.32 -4.72
CA SER A 98 27.56 19.79 -4.71
C SER A 98 28.23 19.95 -6.06
N LYS A 99 29.49 20.42 -6.10
CA LYS A 99 30.35 20.46 -7.33
C LYS A 99 30.43 19.09 -8.04
N HIS A 100 30.21 18.00 -7.30
CA HIS A 100 30.24 16.63 -7.81
C HIS A 100 28.86 16.00 -8.01
N GLY A 101 27.80 16.78 -7.89
CA GLY A 101 26.39 16.35 -7.94
C GLY A 101 25.97 15.51 -6.72
N TYR A 102 24.79 14.92 -6.81
CA TYR A 102 24.20 14.11 -5.75
C TYR A 102 25.09 12.93 -5.31
N ARG A 103 25.32 12.81 -4.01
CA ARG A 103 26.06 11.72 -3.37
C ARG A 103 25.21 11.12 -2.24
N PRO A 104 24.55 9.98 -2.46
CA PRO A 104 23.77 9.33 -1.41
C PRO A 104 24.69 8.88 -0.26
N LYS A 105 24.20 9.02 0.97
CA LYS A 105 24.88 8.47 2.15
C LYS A 105 24.88 6.94 2.10
N PRO A 106 25.78 6.26 2.84
CA PRO A 106 25.79 4.81 2.91
C PRO A 106 24.44 4.25 3.39
N VAL A 107 23.97 3.22 2.70
CA VAL A 107 22.75 2.48 3.06
C VAL A 107 23.08 1.52 4.18
N ARG A 108 22.34 1.55 5.28
CA ARG A 108 22.52 0.61 6.41
C ARG A 108 21.95 -0.76 6.05
N ARG A 109 22.77 -1.79 6.07
CA ARG A 109 22.35 -3.18 5.89
C ARG A 109 21.75 -3.74 7.18
N LYS A 110 20.66 -4.48 7.07
CA LYS A 110 20.10 -5.28 8.16
C LYS A 110 19.58 -6.60 7.62
N GLU A 111 20.00 -7.69 8.25
CA GLU A 111 19.54 -9.02 7.90
C GLU A 111 18.22 -9.33 8.64
N ILE A 112 17.16 -9.64 7.89
CA ILE A 112 15.85 -9.98 8.44
C ILE A 112 15.57 -11.46 8.21
N PRO A 113 15.25 -12.24 9.26
CA PRO A 113 14.89 -13.65 9.13
C PRO A 113 13.68 -13.83 8.18
N LYS A 114 13.73 -14.86 7.33
CA LYS A 114 12.58 -15.18 6.47
C LYS A 114 11.43 -15.75 7.30
N PRO A 115 10.17 -15.39 7.02
CA PRO A 115 9.00 -15.80 7.84
C PRO A 115 8.83 -17.31 8.00
N TYR A 116 9.27 -18.10 6.99
CA TYR A 116 9.06 -19.55 6.95
C TYR A 116 10.36 -20.37 7.13
N ASP A 117 11.49 -19.70 7.24
CA ASP A 117 12.79 -20.32 7.42
C ASP A 117 13.72 -19.33 8.13
N PRO A 118 13.68 -19.29 9.48
CA PRO A 118 14.48 -18.35 10.26
C PRO A 118 16.00 -18.52 10.09
N SER A 119 16.46 -19.69 9.58
CA SER A 119 17.87 -19.93 9.28
C SER A 119 18.35 -19.14 8.05
N LYS A 120 17.42 -18.65 7.24
CA LYS A 120 17.70 -17.80 6.06
C LYS A 120 17.27 -16.37 6.30
N THR A 121 18.10 -15.44 5.91
CA THR A 121 17.83 -14.01 6.02
C THR A 121 17.47 -13.37 4.68
N ARG A 122 16.90 -12.19 4.76
CA ARG A 122 16.76 -11.24 3.66
C ARG A 122 17.56 -10.00 3.98
N PRO A 123 18.45 -9.59 3.09
CA PRO A 123 19.22 -8.35 3.27
C PRO A 123 18.33 -7.13 3.02
N LEU A 124 17.99 -6.37 4.05
CA LEU A 124 17.28 -5.11 3.92
C LEU A 124 18.27 -3.95 3.91
N GLY A 125 18.20 -3.09 2.91
CA GLY A 125 18.94 -1.84 2.86
C GLY A 125 18.07 -0.69 3.35
N ILE A 126 18.54 0.07 4.33
CA ILE A 126 17.84 1.21 4.92
C ILE A 126 18.61 2.48 4.53
N PRO A 127 18.17 3.23 3.49
CA PRO A 127 18.79 4.51 3.13
C PRO A 127 18.54 5.56 4.22
N CYS A 128 19.38 6.58 4.29
CA CYS A 128 19.17 7.73 5.15
C CYS A 128 17.87 8.46 4.80
N ILE A 129 17.25 9.12 5.77
CA ILE A 129 15.89 9.64 5.59
C ILE A 129 15.81 10.72 4.50
N TRP A 130 16.84 11.56 4.36
CA TRP A 130 16.92 12.56 3.29
C TRP A 130 17.08 11.92 1.91
N ASP A 131 17.85 10.83 1.80
CA ASP A 131 17.96 10.07 0.54
C ASP A 131 16.64 9.39 0.19
N ARG A 132 15.88 8.92 1.20
CA ARG A 132 14.51 8.40 0.98
C ARG A 132 13.59 9.49 0.45
N LEU A 133 13.71 10.74 0.96
CA LEU A 133 12.93 11.86 0.47
C LEU A 133 13.23 12.18 -0.99
N VAL A 134 14.52 12.21 -1.37
CA VAL A 134 14.93 12.37 -2.77
C VAL A 134 14.38 11.24 -3.65
N GLN A 135 14.52 9.98 -3.20
CA GLN A 135 13.98 8.83 -3.93
C GLN A 135 12.45 8.90 -4.11
N GLN A 136 11.73 9.41 -3.10
CA GLN A 136 10.27 9.57 -3.18
C GLN A 136 9.89 10.68 -4.17
N CYS A 137 10.62 11.80 -4.19
CA CYS A 137 10.41 12.85 -5.19
C CYS A 137 10.56 12.32 -6.62
N ILE A 138 11.61 11.54 -6.86
CA ILE A 138 11.88 10.90 -8.16
C ILE A 138 10.78 9.89 -8.50
N LYS A 139 10.40 9.03 -7.54
CA LYS A 139 9.37 8.01 -7.75
C LYS A 139 8.05 8.61 -8.19
N GLN A 140 7.57 9.68 -7.54
CA GLN A 140 6.27 10.30 -7.83
C GLN A 140 6.17 10.81 -9.27
N VAL A 141 7.27 11.30 -9.81
CA VAL A 141 7.33 11.83 -11.17
C VAL A 141 7.55 10.73 -12.22
N MET A 142 8.37 9.73 -11.90
CA MET A 142 8.62 8.61 -12.83
C MET A 142 7.47 7.61 -12.89
N GLU A 143 6.74 7.40 -11.79
CA GLU A 143 5.69 6.38 -11.71
C GLU A 143 4.60 6.56 -12.78
N PRO A 144 3.98 7.75 -12.99
CA PRO A 144 2.99 7.94 -14.04
C PRO A 144 3.55 7.70 -15.44
N VAL A 145 4.80 8.12 -15.71
CA VAL A 145 5.47 7.89 -17.01
C VAL A 145 5.63 6.40 -17.28
N CYS A 146 6.03 5.63 -16.26
CA CYS A 146 6.22 4.18 -16.36
C CYS A 146 4.88 3.44 -16.42
N GLU A 147 3.88 3.84 -15.62
CA GLU A 147 2.56 3.20 -15.57
C GLU A 147 1.83 3.24 -16.91
N ALA A 148 2.02 4.28 -17.71
CA ALA A 148 1.48 4.36 -19.07
C ALA A 148 2.00 3.26 -20.02
N LYS A 149 3.16 2.67 -19.70
CA LYS A 149 3.89 1.68 -20.53
C LYS A 149 3.96 0.28 -19.92
N PHE A 150 3.52 0.11 -18.69
CA PHE A 150 3.54 -1.21 -18.04
C PHE A 150 2.45 -2.13 -18.58
N SER A 151 2.80 -3.42 -18.72
CA SER A 151 1.85 -4.46 -19.06
C SER A 151 0.68 -4.55 -18.07
N ASN A 152 -0.53 -4.80 -18.58
CA ASN A 152 -1.72 -5.06 -17.74
C ASN A 152 -1.66 -6.41 -17.00
N ASN A 153 -0.72 -7.29 -17.33
CA ASN A 153 -0.52 -8.58 -16.67
C ASN A 153 0.50 -8.51 -15.51
N SER A 154 1.03 -7.32 -15.21
CA SER A 154 1.89 -7.03 -14.06
C SER A 154 1.09 -6.34 -12.96
N TYR A 155 1.10 -6.89 -11.74
CA TYR A 155 0.23 -6.47 -10.63
C TYR A 155 0.98 -5.98 -9.39
N GLY A 156 2.23 -6.41 -9.18
CA GLY A 156 2.99 -6.10 -7.97
C GLY A 156 3.55 -4.68 -7.95
N PHE A 157 3.49 -4.01 -6.77
CA PHE A 157 4.05 -2.68 -6.52
C PHE A 157 3.51 -1.57 -7.42
N ARG A 158 2.32 -1.72 -7.95
CA ARG A 158 1.68 -0.75 -8.86
C ARG A 158 0.43 -0.15 -8.22
N PRO A 159 0.16 1.14 -8.44
CA PRO A 159 -1.06 1.77 -7.96
C PRO A 159 -2.30 1.09 -8.56
N ASN A 160 -3.32 0.95 -7.74
CA ASN A 160 -4.60 0.33 -8.13
C ASN A 160 -4.48 -1.09 -8.71
N HIS A 161 -3.44 -1.83 -8.32
CA HIS A 161 -3.27 -3.24 -8.62
C HIS A 161 -3.13 -4.01 -7.30
N SER A 162 -3.67 -5.22 -7.26
CA SER A 162 -3.72 -6.02 -6.03
C SER A 162 -3.41 -7.50 -6.27
N VAL A 163 -3.14 -8.21 -5.18
CA VAL A 163 -3.06 -9.67 -5.18
C VAL A 163 -4.37 -10.29 -5.70
N GLU A 164 -5.52 -9.71 -5.30
CA GLU A 164 -6.84 -10.15 -5.75
C GLU A 164 -6.97 -10.12 -7.26
N ASN A 165 -6.49 -9.05 -7.93
CA ASN A 165 -6.53 -8.94 -9.39
C ASN A 165 -5.65 -10.01 -10.08
N ALA A 166 -4.46 -10.30 -9.54
CA ALA A 166 -3.58 -11.35 -10.08
C ALA A 166 -4.22 -12.75 -9.94
N ILE A 167 -4.85 -13.03 -8.80
CA ILE A 167 -5.58 -14.29 -8.56
C ILE A 167 -6.81 -14.38 -9.45
N ALA A 168 -7.60 -13.30 -9.61
CA ALA A 168 -8.72 -13.25 -10.53
C ALA A 168 -8.30 -13.61 -11.97
N ARG A 169 -7.19 -13.01 -12.45
CA ARG A 169 -6.64 -13.32 -13.77
C ARG A 169 -6.21 -14.78 -13.88
N SER A 170 -5.57 -15.32 -12.84
CA SER A 170 -5.18 -16.73 -12.80
C SER A 170 -6.39 -17.66 -12.88
N TYR A 171 -7.46 -17.38 -12.14
CA TYR A 171 -8.71 -18.15 -12.22
C TYR A 171 -9.32 -18.12 -13.62
N GLN A 172 -9.33 -16.94 -14.26
CA GLN A 172 -9.82 -16.80 -15.63
C GLN A 172 -9.05 -17.70 -16.61
N LEU A 173 -7.71 -17.70 -16.51
CA LEU A 173 -6.85 -18.51 -17.39
C LEU A 173 -7.03 -20.02 -17.16
N LEU A 174 -7.20 -20.43 -15.90
CA LEU A 174 -7.41 -21.83 -15.54
C LEU A 174 -8.79 -22.34 -15.89
N GLN A 175 -9.85 -21.58 -15.57
CA GLN A 175 -11.24 -22.02 -15.66
C GLN A 175 -11.85 -21.78 -17.04
N HIS A 176 -11.64 -20.59 -17.63
CA HIS A 176 -12.29 -20.22 -18.88
C HIS A 176 -11.40 -20.48 -20.11
N ALA A 177 -10.09 -20.23 -20.00
CA ALA A 177 -9.17 -20.49 -21.10
C ALA A 177 -8.65 -21.93 -21.13
N ASN A 178 -8.89 -22.74 -20.10
CA ASN A 178 -8.45 -24.13 -19.95
C ASN A 178 -6.93 -24.30 -20.10
N LEU A 179 -6.14 -23.41 -19.53
CA LEU A 179 -4.68 -23.45 -19.54
C LEU A 179 -4.17 -24.14 -18.27
N HIS A 180 -4.03 -25.46 -18.32
CA HIS A 180 -3.84 -26.27 -17.12
C HIS A 180 -2.38 -26.61 -16.80
N TYR A 181 -1.42 -26.21 -17.64
CA TYR A 181 0.00 -26.34 -17.36
C TYR A 181 0.54 -24.97 -16.95
N VAL A 182 0.90 -24.86 -15.67
CA VAL A 182 1.41 -23.62 -15.07
C VAL A 182 2.91 -23.76 -14.83
N ILE A 183 3.68 -22.83 -15.38
CA ILE A 183 5.10 -22.72 -15.10
C ILE A 183 5.26 -21.74 -13.95
N GLU A 184 5.76 -22.23 -12.82
CA GLU A 184 6.14 -21.40 -11.66
C GLU A 184 7.59 -21.01 -11.83
N PHE A 185 7.85 -19.71 -12.01
CA PHE A 185 9.20 -19.17 -12.10
C PHE A 185 9.63 -18.51 -10.78
N ASP A 186 10.88 -18.71 -10.40
CA ASP A 186 11.53 -18.02 -9.27
C ASP A 186 12.90 -17.49 -9.75
N ILE A 187 13.08 -16.19 -9.75
CA ILE A 187 14.34 -15.55 -10.14
C ILE A 187 15.28 -15.55 -8.93
N LYS A 188 16.51 -16.04 -9.13
CA LYS A 188 17.51 -16.14 -8.08
C LYS A 188 18.01 -14.74 -7.67
N GLY A 189 17.70 -14.33 -6.42
CA GLY A 189 18.19 -13.08 -5.86
C GLY A 189 17.91 -11.87 -6.75
N PHE A 190 16.69 -11.71 -7.23
CA PHE A 190 16.30 -10.73 -8.26
C PHE A 190 16.83 -9.33 -7.96
N PHE A 191 16.50 -8.77 -6.78
CA PHE A 191 16.90 -7.41 -6.41
C PHE A 191 18.40 -7.22 -6.34
N ASP A 192 19.16 -8.24 -5.99
CA ASP A 192 20.63 -8.19 -5.91
C ASP A 192 21.32 -8.45 -7.27
N SER A 193 20.54 -8.88 -8.28
CA SER A 193 21.07 -9.31 -9.59
C SER A 193 20.78 -8.32 -10.73
N VAL A 194 20.01 -7.26 -10.50
CA VAL A 194 19.64 -6.28 -11.53
C VAL A 194 20.89 -5.62 -12.13
N ASN A 195 21.05 -5.73 -13.46
CA ASN A 195 22.13 -5.09 -14.17
C ASN A 195 21.89 -3.59 -14.34
N HIS A 196 22.76 -2.73 -13.77
CA HIS A 196 22.61 -1.27 -13.78
C HIS A 196 22.59 -0.69 -15.20
N ALA A 197 23.51 -1.13 -16.07
CA ALA A 197 23.59 -0.60 -17.44
C ALA A 197 22.36 -0.95 -18.27
N LYS A 198 21.81 -2.18 -18.07
CA LYS A 198 20.58 -2.61 -18.73
C LYS A 198 19.37 -1.81 -18.24
N LEU A 199 19.22 -1.64 -16.93
CA LEU A 199 18.15 -0.85 -16.33
C LEU A 199 18.16 0.60 -16.84
N ILE A 200 19.31 1.24 -16.93
CA ILE A 200 19.41 2.61 -17.45
C ILE A 200 18.96 2.68 -18.92
N ARG A 201 19.34 1.69 -19.75
CA ARG A 201 18.85 1.63 -21.14
C ARG A 201 17.33 1.41 -21.22
N GLN A 202 16.76 0.63 -20.31
CA GLN A 202 15.31 0.42 -20.24
C GLN A 202 14.58 1.70 -19.82
N ILE A 203 15.11 2.46 -18.83
CA ILE A 203 14.56 3.76 -18.45
C ILE A 203 14.59 4.73 -19.64
N TRP A 204 15.68 4.76 -20.39
CA TRP A 204 15.77 5.54 -21.61
C TRP A 204 14.74 5.12 -22.66
N ALA A 205 14.61 3.82 -22.91
CA ALA A 205 13.63 3.28 -23.85
C ALA A 205 12.17 3.54 -23.44
N MET A 206 11.91 3.84 -22.17
CA MET A 206 10.60 4.30 -21.70
C MET A 206 10.35 5.79 -21.96
N GLY A 207 11.24 6.49 -22.68
CA GLY A 207 11.12 7.91 -23.02
C GLY A 207 11.66 8.87 -21.96
N ILE A 208 12.33 8.39 -20.93
CA ILE A 208 12.95 9.24 -19.91
C ILE A 208 14.39 9.57 -20.35
N HIS A 209 14.54 10.72 -21.02
CA HIS A 209 15.79 11.19 -21.60
C HIS A 209 16.45 12.32 -20.79
N ASP A 210 15.96 12.62 -19.60
CA ASP A 210 16.58 13.60 -18.69
C ASP A 210 17.92 13.05 -18.15
N LYS A 211 19.01 13.63 -18.65
CA LYS A 211 20.39 13.21 -18.30
C LYS A 211 20.70 13.41 -16.81
N LYS A 212 20.14 14.47 -16.18
CA LYS A 212 20.34 14.75 -14.75
C LYS A 212 19.63 13.68 -13.91
N LEU A 213 18.40 13.37 -14.24
CA LEU A 213 17.64 12.29 -13.58
C LEU A 213 18.35 10.93 -13.73
N ILE A 214 18.79 10.60 -14.93
CA ILE A 214 19.57 9.37 -15.18
C ILE A 214 20.85 9.33 -14.32
N PHE A 215 21.53 10.45 -14.18
CA PHE A 215 22.70 10.55 -13.31
C PHE A 215 22.34 10.28 -11.83
N LEU A 216 21.24 10.87 -11.31
CA LEU A 216 20.77 10.61 -9.95
C LEU A 216 20.46 9.13 -9.73
N ILE A 217 19.74 8.51 -10.66
CA ILE A 217 19.41 7.07 -10.57
C ILE A 217 20.68 6.22 -10.53
N LYS A 218 21.68 6.52 -11.38
CA LYS A 218 22.99 5.84 -11.33
C LYS A 218 23.67 5.98 -9.96
N ARG A 219 23.59 7.16 -9.33
CA ARG A 219 24.15 7.40 -8.00
C ARG A 219 23.41 6.61 -6.92
N ILE A 220 22.08 6.56 -6.99
CA ILE A 220 21.24 5.77 -6.06
C ILE A 220 21.60 4.28 -6.18
N LEU A 221 21.73 3.76 -7.40
CA LEU A 221 22.06 2.35 -7.64
C LEU A 221 23.47 1.98 -7.13
N LYS A 222 24.41 2.93 -7.14
CA LYS A 222 25.79 2.78 -6.67
C LYS A 222 25.99 3.29 -5.24
N ALA A 223 24.91 3.57 -4.50
CA ALA A 223 25.02 4.02 -3.11
C ALA A 223 25.83 2.99 -2.29
N PRO A 224 26.84 3.42 -1.51
CA PRO A 224 27.62 2.51 -0.67
C PRO A 224 26.70 1.80 0.34
N ILE A 225 27.00 0.54 0.64
CA ILE A 225 26.23 -0.27 1.62
C ILE A 225 27.12 -0.52 2.82
N ARG A 226 26.71 -0.07 3.99
CA ARG A 226 27.38 -0.35 5.26
C ARG A 226 26.81 -1.64 5.84
N LEU A 227 27.66 -2.64 5.96
CA LEU A 227 27.34 -3.96 6.52
C LEU A 227 27.26 -3.89 8.06
N GLU A 228 26.77 -4.96 8.68
CA GLU A 228 26.63 -5.04 10.16
C GLU A 228 27.99 -5.08 10.87
N ASP A 229 29.04 -5.57 10.20
CA ASP A 229 30.44 -5.55 10.67
C ASP A 229 31.11 -4.18 10.55
N GLY A 230 30.41 -3.16 10.02
CA GLY A 230 30.91 -1.81 9.81
C GLY A 230 31.63 -1.58 8.48
N THR A 231 31.92 -2.62 7.71
CA THR A 231 32.54 -2.50 6.38
C THR A 231 31.60 -1.84 5.39
N THR A 232 32.17 -1.17 4.37
CA THR A 232 31.39 -0.48 3.33
C THR A 232 31.71 -1.07 1.97
N VAL A 233 30.68 -1.50 1.25
CA VAL A 233 30.78 -2.10 -0.08
C VAL A 233 30.01 -1.24 -1.09
N THR A 234 30.61 -0.97 -2.25
CA THR A 234 29.93 -0.30 -3.36
C THR A 234 29.39 -1.34 -4.34
N PRO A 235 28.05 -1.42 -4.54
CA PRO A 235 27.45 -2.41 -5.43
C PRO A 235 27.72 -2.07 -6.90
N ASN A 236 28.02 -3.09 -7.71
CA ASN A 236 28.14 -2.99 -9.17
C ASN A 236 26.87 -3.48 -9.90
N LYS A 237 25.96 -4.14 -9.20
CA LYS A 237 24.66 -4.63 -9.66
C LYS A 237 23.67 -4.62 -8.51
N GLY A 238 22.41 -4.82 -8.83
CA GLY A 238 21.33 -4.88 -7.85
C GLY A 238 20.68 -3.53 -7.57
N THR A 239 19.54 -3.59 -6.91
CA THR A 239 18.82 -2.45 -6.36
C THR A 239 18.66 -2.68 -4.85
N PRO A 240 18.89 -1.67 -3.98
CA PRO A 240 18.81 -1.88 -2.55
C PRO A 240 17.41 -2.33 -2.13
N GLN A 241 17.29 -3.55 -1.55
CA GLN A 241 16.03 -4.00 -0.97
C GLN A 241 15.66 -3.09 0.20
N GLY A 242 14.56 -2.33 0.06
CA GLY A 242 14.13 -1.32 1.05
C GLY A 242 14.28 0.12 0.58
N GLY A 243 14.94 0.37 -0.55
CA GLY A 243 14.91 1.66 -1.22
C GLY A 243 13.50 1.98 -1.74
N ILE A 244 13.06 3.22 -1.60
CA ILE A 244 11.71 3.66 -1.99
C ILE A 244 11.46 3.53 -3.49
N ILE A 245 12.46 3.79 -4.31
CA ILE A 245 12.36 3.68 -5.77
C ILE A 245 12.54 2.25 -6.28
N SER A 246 13.12 1.34 -5.49
CA SER A 246 13.51 -0.01 -5.93
C SER A 246 12.34 -0.85 -6.50
N PRO A 247 11.11 -0.81 -5.95
CA PRO A 247 9.98 -1.51 -6.54
C PRO A 247 9.61 -1.02 -7.95
N LEU A 248 9.69 0.29 -8.20
CA LEU A 248 9.45 0.86 -9.54
C LEU A 248 10.55 0.40 -10.52
N LEU A 249 11.81 0.47 -10.12
CA LEU A 249 12.93 0.02 -10.94
C LEU A 249 12.84 -1.49 -11.25
N ALA A 250 12.41 -2.29 -10.29
CA ALA A 250 12.15 -3.72 -10.47
C ALA A 250 11.09 -3.98 -11.55
N ASN A 251 10.00 -3.22 -11.52
CA ASN A 251 8.96 -3.31 -12.54
C ASN A 251 9.45 -2.85 -13.93
N ILE A 252 10.30 -1.83 -14.01
CA ILE A 252 10.91 -1.39 -15.29
C ILE A 252 11.75 -2.53 -15.89
N VAL A 253 12.57 -3.21 -15.07
CA VAL A 253 13.41 -4.34 -15.55
C VAL A 253 12.56 -5.45 -16.14
N LEU A 254 11.51 -5.87 -15.44
CA LEU A 254 10.69 -7.01 -15.84
C LEU A 254 9.60 -6.66 -16.85
N ASN A 255 9.31 -5.38 -17.09
CA ASN A 255 8.34 -4.96 -18.11
C ASN A 255 8.74 -5.44 -19.52
N GLU A 256 10.05 -5.52 -19.80
CA GLU A 256 10.54 -6.05 -21.07
C GLU A 256 10.21 -7.55 -21.23
N LEU A 257 10.25 -8.31 -20.13
CA LEU A 257 9.80 -9.71 -20.11
C LEU A 257 8.29 -9.82 -20.36
N ASP A 258 7.50 -8.97 -19.69
CA ASP A 258 6.04 -8.98 -19.85
C ASP A 258 5.66 -8.77 -21.31
N HIS A 259 6.19 -7.73 -21.94
CA HIS A 259 5.94 -7.41 -23.35
C HIS A 259 6.48 -8.47 -24.31
N TRP A 260 7.63 -9.08 -24.00
CA TRP A 260 8.17 -10.15 -24.82
C TRP A 260 7.24 -11.37 -24.79
N VAL A 261 6.78 -11.83 -23.61
CA VAL A 261 5.85 -12.96 -23.50
C VAL A 261 4.52 -12.64 -24.19
N GLU A 262 4.00 -11.43 -24.00
CA GLU A 262 2.76 -10.98 -24.64
C GLU A 262 2.87 -10.95 -26.18
N SER A 263 4.03 -10.57 -26.72
CA SER A 263 4.28 -10.53 -28.15
C SER A 263 4.27 -11.91 -28.81
N GLN A 264 4.59 -12.97 -28.04
CA GLN A 264 4.59 -14.34 -28.55
C GLN A 264 3.18 -14.88 -28.80
N TRP A 265 2.15 -14.34 -28.13
CA TRP A 265 0.77 -14.80 -28.25
C TRP A 265 -0.26 -13.69 -28.26
N GLN A 266 -0.41 -12.93 -27.16
CA GLN A 266 -1.50 -11.95 -26.97
C GLN A 266 -1.47 -10.82 -28.01
N TRP A 267 -0.29 -10.36 -28.35
CA TRP A 267 -0.02 -9.26 -29.28
C TRP A 267 0.75 -9.70 -30.52
N CYS A 268 0.65 -10.99 -30.89
CA CYS A 268 1.25 -11.47 -32.12
C CYS A 268 0.61 -10.78 -33.36
N PRO A 269 1.27 -10.78 -34.53
CA PRO A 269 0.75 -10.10 -35.73
C PRO A 269 -0.65 -10.56 -36.12
N ILE A 270 -0.98 -11.83 -35.93
CA ILE A 270 -2.32 -12.39 -36.19
C ILE A 270 -3.35 -11.76 -35.27
N CYS A 271 -3.04 -11.64 -33.96
CA CYS A 271 -3.96 -11.05 -32.98
C CYS A 271 -4.16 -9.55 -33.19
N LYS A 272 -3.11 -8.82 -33.58
CA LYS A 272 -3.17 -7.37 -33.83
C LYS A 272 -4.06 -7.00 -35.04
N ARG A 273 -4.21 -7.90 -36.02
CA ARG A 273 -5.07 -7.66 -37.19
C ARG A 273 -6.55 -7.81 -36.89
N ASN A 274 -6.91 -8.33 -35.74
CA ASN A 274 -8.30 -8.59 -35.36
C ASN A 274 -8.75 -7.56 -34.31
N THR A 275 -9.89 -6.90 -34.55
CA THR A 275 -10.52 -5.95 -33.62
C THR A 275 -10.98 -6.63 -32.33
N ARG A 276 -11.40 -7.90 -32.39
CA ARG A 276 -11.80 -8.71 -31.24
C ARG A 276 -10.72 -9.71 -30.88
N PRO A 277 -10.16 -9.67 -29.66
CA PRO A 277 -9.10 -10.59 -29.21
C PRO A 277 -9.45 -12.09 -29.40
N GLU A 278 -10.73 -12.45 -29.21
CA GLU A 278 -11.19 -13.85 -29.33
C GLU A 278 -11.01 -14.38 -30.76
N ASN A 279 -11.25 -13.55 -31.76
CA ASN A 279 -11.06 -13.91 -33.18
C ASN A 279 -9.58 -14.07 -33.49
N GLY A 280 -8.75 -13.17 -32.98
CA GLY A 280 -7.29 -13.27 -33.08
C GLY A 280 -6.76 -14.56 -32.48
N TYR A 281 -7.19 -14.92 -31.27
CA TYR A 281 -6.78 -16.17 -30.60
C TYR A 281 -7.27 -17.40 -31.36
N ARG A 282 -8.48 -17.37 -31.94
CA ARG A 282 -9.00 -18.49 -32.76
C ARG A 282 -8.14 -18.72 -34.02
N GLN A 283 -7.70 -17.65 -34.67
CA GLN A 283 -6.80 -17.73 -35.82
C GLN A 283 -5.38 -18.16 -35.41
N ALA A 284 -4.84 -17.60 -34.34
CA ALA A 284 -3.52 -17.93 -33.81
C ALA A 284 -3.40 -19.41 -33.42
N LYS A 285 -4.47 -20.02 -32.91
CA LYS A 285 -4.52 -21.49 -32.60
C LYS A 285 -4.34 -22.40 -33.83
N LYS A 286 -4.63 -21.90 -35.05
CA LYS A 286 -4.41 -22.63 -36.29
C LYS A 286 -2.97 -22.49 -36.79
N SER A 287 -2.14 -21.67 -36.15
CA SER A 287 -0.73 -21.44 -36.51
C SER A 287 0.20 -22.28 -35.61
N ASN A 288 1.50 -22.20 -35.91
CA ASN A 288 2.55 -22.83 -35.09
C ASN A 288 2.89 -22.07 -33.80
N LEU A 289 2.21 -20.93 -33.50
CA LEU A 289 2.42 -20.14 -32.30
C LEU A 289 2.02 -20.96 -31.05
N LYS A 290 2.71 -20.66 -29.94
CA LYS A 290 2.48 -21.36 -28.67
C LYS A 290 1.61 -20.50 -27.76
N GLU A 291 0.44 -21.03 -27.37
CA GLU A 291 -0.49 -20.32 -26.49
C GLU A 291 0.11 -20.18 -25.07
N MET A 292 0.42 -18.96 -24.68
CA MET A 292 0.97 -18.64 -23.37
C MET A 292 0.46 -17.30 -22.85
N PHE A 293 0.25 -17.21 -21.52
CA PHE A 293 -0.18 -16.00 -20.84
C PHE A 293 0.62 -15.84 -19.55
N ILE A 294 1.12 -14.64 -19.30
CA ILE A 294 1.84 -14.30 -18.07
C ILE A 294 0.92 -13.64 -17.05
N VAL A 295 1.12 -13.94 -15.77
CA VAL A 295 0.60 -13.20 -14.63
C VAL A 295 1.76 -12.96 -13.68
N ARG A 296 2.14 -11.70 -13.49
CA ARG A 296 3.31 -11.31 -12.69
C ARG A 296 2.95 -10.43 -11.50
N TYR A 297 3.52 -10.75 -10.34
CA TYR A 297 3.46 -9.92 -9.15
C TYR A 297 4.89 -9.66 -8.64
N ALA A 298 5.46 -8.50 -8.96
CA ALA A 298 6.87 -8.19 -8.74
C ALA A 298 7.80 -9.19 -9.48
N ASP A 299 8.63 -9.91 -8.76
CA ASP A 299 9.53 -10.96 -9.26
C ASP A 299 8.90 -12.36 -9.29
N ASP A 300 7.74 -12.54 -8.64
CA ASP A 300 6.99 -13.79 -8.65
C ASP A 300 6.02 -13.83 -9.83
N PHE A 301 6.23 -14.73 -10.79
CA PHE A 301 5.36 -14.82 -11.96
C PHE A 301 5.03 -16.25 -12.38
N ARG A 302 3.89 -16.37 -13.05
CA ARG A 302 3.37 -17.62 -13.58
C ARG A 302 3.10 -17.47 -15.06
N ILE A 303 3.44 -18.51 -15.84
CA ILE A 303 3.06 -18.60 -17.25
C ILE A 303 2.12 -19.79 -17.42
N PHE A 304 0.98 -19.54 -18.03
CA PHE A 304 -0.10 -20.49 -18.23
C PHE A 304 -0.07 -21.00 -19.64
N CYS A 305 -0.02 -22.32 -19.82
CA CYS A 305 0.06 -23.01 -21.10
C CYS A 305 -1.03 -24.08 -21.22
N ARG A 306 -1.35 -24.47 -22.45
CA ARG A 306 -2.39 -25.49 -22.74
C ARG A 306 -1.88 -26.92 -22.59
N THR A 307 -0.68 -27.20 -23.07
CA THR A 307 -0.10 -28.55 -23.10
C THR A 307 1.25 -28.59 -22.40
N LYS A 308 1.70 -29.81 -22.04
CA LYS A 308 3.00 -30.01 -21.38
C LYS A 308 4.16 -29.61 -22.31
N ASP A 309 4.13 -30.03 -23.59
CA ASP A 309 5.14 -29.65 -24.58
C ASP A 309 5.31 -28.14 -24.72
N VAL A 310 4.19 -27.41 -24.84
CA VAL A 310 4.23 -25.94 -24.88
C VAL A 310 4.85 -25.37 -23.61
N ALA A 311 4.52 -25.89 -22.42
CA ALA A 311 5.08 -25.43 -21.17
C ALA A 311 6.59 -25.68 -21.06
N GLU A 312 7.07 -26.85 -21.51
CA GLU A 312 8.51 -27.20 -21.53
C GLU A 312 9.30 -26.25 -22.45
N ARG A 313 8.82 -26.07 -23.68
CA ARG A 313 9.42 -25.12 -24.64
C ARG A 313 9.40 -23.69 -24.14
N THR A 314 8.28 -23.25 -23.57
CA THR A 314 8.15 -21.92 -22.98
C THR A 314 9.11 -21.72 -21.81
N LYS A 315 9.23 -22.71 -20.91
CA LYS A 315 10.18 -22.66 -19.79
C LYS A 315 11.61 -22.48 -20.30
N CYS A 316 12.02 -23.27 -21.31
CA CYS A 316 13.36 -23.15 -21.90
C CYS A 316 13.59 -21.76 -22.51
N ALA A 317 12.66 -21.29 -23.36
CA ALA A 317 12.75 -20.00 -24.02
C ALA A 317 12.83 -18.82 -23.04
N VAL A 318 11.98 -18.80 -22.01
CA VAL A 318 11.96 -17.76 -20.96
C VAL A 318 13.27 -17.79 -20.16
N THR A 319 13.78 -18.96 -19.83
CA THR A 319 15.04 -19.12 -19.09
C THR A 319 16.23 -18.55 -19.87
N LEU A 320 16.34 -18.90 -21.15
CA LEU A 320 17.37 -18.37 -22.04
C LEU A 320 17.23 -16.85 -22.21
N TRP A 321 16.01 -16.39 -22.44
CA TRP A 321 15.74 -14.96 -22.61
C TRP A 321 16.12 -14.14 -21.37
N LEU A 322 15.77 -14.59 -20.16
CA LEU A 322 16.14 -13.94 -18.89
C LEU A 322 17.67 -13.87 -18.76
N LYS A 323 18.35 -14.97 -19.05
CA LYS A 323 19.81 -15.06 -18.96
C LYS A 323 20.50 -14.15 -19.97
N GLU A 324 20.11 -14.21 -21.23
CA GLU A 324 20.76 -13.48 -22.32
C GLU A 324 20.39 -12.00 -22.34
N ARG A 325 19.10 -11.70 -22.17
CA ARG A 325 18.56 -10.34 -22.33
C ARG A 325 18.66 -9.51 -21.07
N LEU A 326 18.30 -10.07 -19.92
CA LEU A 326 18.28 -9.36 -18.63
C LEU A 326 19.49 -9.69 -17.73
N LYS A 327 20.28 -10.67 -18.07
CA LYS A 327 21.38 -11.19 -17.24
C LYS A 327 20.89 -11.67 -15.85
N LEU A 328 19.71 -12.27 -15.84
CA LEU A 328 19.06 -12.85 -14.66
C LEU A 328 19.05 -14.37 -14.74
N GLU A 329 19.29 -15.02 -13.61
CA GLU A 329 19.25 -16.46 -13.47
C GLU A 329 17.97 -16.92 -12.75
N ILE A 330 17.38 -18.02 -13.20
CA ILE A 330 16.28 -18.67 -12.48
C ILE A 330 16.82 -19.61 -11.40
N SER A 331 15.99 -19.84 -10.38
CA SER A 331 16.21 -20.89 -9.39
C SER A 331 15.68 -22.22 -9.94
N GLU A 332 16.55 -23.10 -10.43
CA GLU A 332 16.16 -24.40 -11.01
C GLU A 332 15.36 -25.25 -10.01
N LYS A 333 15.77 -25.24 -8.73
CA LYS A 333 15.11 -26.00 -7.65
C LYS A 333 13.67 -25.56 -7.40
N LYS A 334 13.32 -24.30 -7.69
CA LYS A 334 11.99 -23.75 -7.43
C LYS A 334 11.17 -23.54 -8.71
N THR A 335 11.82 -23.48 -9.88
CA THR A 335 11.14 -23.31 -11.16
C THR A 335 10.64 -24.68 -11.66
N ARG A 336 9.32 -24.85 -11.70
CA ARG A 336 8.69 -26.11 -12.05
C ARG A 336 7.47 -25.94 -12.94
N ILE A 337 7.09 -26.99 -13.67
CA ILE A 337 5.86 -27.06 -14.44
C ILE A 337 4.86 -27.89 -13.63
N VAL A 338 3.67 -27.34 -13.40
CA VAL A 338 2.60 -27.98 -12.63
C VAL A 338 1.39 -28.20 -13.53
N ASN A 339 0.94 -29.46 -13.61
CA ASN A 339 -0.37 -29.76 -14.17
C ASN A 339 -1.42 -29.58 -13.07
N VAL A 340 -2.18 -28.50 -13.15
CA VAL A 340 -3.16 -28.13 -12.11
C VAL A 340 -4.41 -29.01 -12.07
N ARG A 341 -4.57 -29.97 -12.98
CA ARG A 341 -5.58 -31.02 -12.85
C ARG A 341 -5.19 -32.06 -11.80
N ASN A 342 -3.89 -32.28 -11.62
CA ASN A 342 -3.37 -33.33 -10.74
C ASN A 342 -2.77 -32.77 -9.47
N HIS A 343 -2.11 -31.61 -9.53
CA HIS A 343 -1.36 -31.00 -8.45
C HIS A 343 -1.77 -29.54 -8.21
N TYR A 344 -1.54 -29.05 -7.01
CA TYR A 344 -1.73 -27.64 -6.70
C TYR A 344 -0.55 -26.79 -7.22
N SER A 345 -0.88 -25.68 -7.87
CA SER A 345 0.06 -24.60 -8.13
C SER A 345 -0.07 -23.53 -7.05
N GLU A 346 1.04 -23.07 -6.52
CA GLU A 346 1.07 -22.03 -5.48
C GLU A 346 1.39 -20.67 -6.09
N PHE A 347 0.62 -19.64 -5.73
CA PHE A 347 0.84 -18.26 -6.13
C PHE A 347 0.30 -17.29 -5.07
N LEU A 348 1.14 -16.34 -4.61
CA LEU A 348 0.77 -15.27 -3.67
C LEU A 348 0.08 -15.77 -2.39
N GLY A 349 0.50 -16.92 -1.87
CA GLY A 349 -0.04 -17.50 -0.66
C GLY A 349 -1.33 -18.32 -0.83
N PHE A 350 -1.76 -18.50 -2.08
CA PHE A 350 -2.86 -19.38 -2.45
C PHE A 350 -2.32 -20.62 -3.15
N LYS A 351 -2.95 -21.78 -2.95
CA LYS A 351 -2.75 -22.96 -3.76
C LYS A 351 -4.02 -23.23 -4.58
N MET A 352 -3.84 -23.49 -5.88
CA MET A 352 -4.91 -23.60 -6.86
C MET A 352 -4.82 -24.92 -7.63
N LYS A 353 -5.97 -25.57 -7.81
CA LYS A 353 -6.14 -26.77 -8.60
C LYS A 353 -7.44 -26.65 -9.39
N VAL A 354 -7.53 -27.36 -10.52
CA VAL A 354 -8.77 -27.42 -11.31
C VAL A 354 -9.39 -28.80 -11.13
N HIS A 355 -10.68 -28.85 -10.87
CA HIS A 355 -11.45 -30.08 -10.81
C HIS A 355 -12.73 -29.98 -11.63
N ARG A 356 -13.31 -31.12 -11.96
CA ARG A 356 -14.57 -31.21 -12.69
C ARG A 356 -15.75 -31.13 -11.73
N LYS A 357 -16.69 -30.23 -12.01
CA LYS A 357 -17.97 -30.13 -11.31
C LYS A 357 -19.10 -30.17 -12.35
N GLY A 358 -19.73 -31.33 -12.48
CA GLY A 358 -20.62 -31.60 -13.61
C GLY A 358 -19.83 -31.53 -14.91
N ASP A 359 -20.33 -30.79 -15.89
CA ASP A 359 -19.67 -30.60 -17.20
C ASP A 359 -18.68 -29.46 -17.24
N LYS A 360 -18.50 -28.71 -16.13
CA LYS A 360 -17.61 -27.56 -16.08
C LYS A 360 -16.34 -27.86 -15.29
N LEU A 361 -15.25 -27.24 -15.72
CA LEU A 361 -14.01 -27.18 -14.96
C LEU A 361 -14.05 -25.95 -14.07
N VAL A 362 -13.81 -26.12 -12.78
CA VAL A 362 -13.81 -25.03 -11.79
C VAL A 362 -12.51 -25.02 -11.00
N VAL A 363 -12.08 -23.82 -10.64
CA VAL A 363 -10.90 -23.65 -9.78
C VAL A 363 -11.29 -23.94 -8.33
N MET A 364 -10.54 -24.85 -7.72
CA MET A 364 -10.52 -25.08 -6.28
C MET A 364 -9.27 -24.44 -5.71
N SER A 365 -9.43 -23.56 -4.75
CA SER A 365 -8.31 -22.86 -4.14
C SER A 365 -8.41 -22.83 -2.62
N HIS A 366 -7.26 -22.90 -1.99
CA HIS A 366 -7.04 -22.90 -0.57
C HIS A 366 -5.95 -21.90 -0.18
N ILE A 367 -5.80 -21.65 1.10
CA ILE A 367 -4.59 -21.03 1.65
C ILE A 367 -3.42 -22.00 1.43
N ALA A 368 -2.28 -21.54 0.95
CA ALA A 368 -1.09 -22.37 0.80
C ALA A 368 -0.64 -22.95 2.16
N ASP A 369 -0.23 -24.21 2.19
CA ASP A 369 -0.02 -24.96 3.44
C ASP A 369 0.98 -24.27 4.38
N LYS A 370 2.09 -23.77 3.86
CA LYS A 370 3.09 -23.01 4.63
C LYS A 370 2.51 -21.75 5.26
N ASN A 371 1.64 -21.05 4.52
CA ASN A 371 0.98 -19.84 4.99
C ASN A 371 -0.05 -20.16 6.08
N LEU A 372 -0.82 -21.24 5.90
CA LEU A 372 -1.81 -21.69 6.87
C LEU A 372 -1.15 -22.07 8.19
N GLU A 373 -0.04 -22.83 8.15
CA GLU A 373 0.71 -23.20 9.33
C GLU A 373 1.32 -22.01 10.06
N HIS A 374 1.93 -21.09 9.31
CA HIS A 374 2.47 -19.87 9.90
C HIS A 374 1.40 -19.00 10.59
N LYS A 375 0.20 -18.91 9.97
CA LYS A 375 -0.94 -18.20 10.59
C LYS A 375 -1.41 -18.93 11.85
N ARG A 376 -1.42 -20.27 11.82
CA ARG A 376 -1.76 -21.10 13.00
C ARG A 376 -0.84 -20.79 14.16
N GLU A 377 0.47 -20.82 13.94
CA GLU A 377 1.44 -20.57 15.01
C GLU A 377 1.35 -19.13 15.55
N LYS A 378 1.23 -18.14 14.69
CA LYS A 378 1.05 -16.74 15.13
C LYS A 378 -0.25 -16.54 15.94
N LEU A 379 -1.34 -17.14 15.51
CA LEU A 379 -2.61 -17.04 16.25
C LEU A 379 -2.57 -17.81 17.57
N LYS A 380 -1.88 -18.97 17.64
CA LYS A 380 -1.63 -19.68 18.90
C LYS A 380 -0.82 -18.83 19.89
N GLU A 381 0.25 -18.20 19.39
CA GLU A 381 1.07 -17.30 20.22
C GLU A 381 0.25 -16.12 20.74
N GLN A 382 -0.54 -15.48 19.87
CA GLN A 382 -1.40 -14.37 20.30
C GLN A 382 -2.51 -14.81 21.26
N ALA A 383 -3.09 -16.00 21.07
CA ALA A 383 -4.06 -16.58 22.01
C ALA A 383 -3.44 -16.84 23.39
N LYS A 384 -2.18 -17.30 23.46
CA LYS A 384 -1.45 -17.41 24.73
C LYS A 384 -1.24 -16.04 25.41
N ARG A 385 -1.02 -14.98 24.62
CA ARG A 385 -0.88 -13.60 25.14
C ARG A 385 -2.19 -13.02 25.67
N ILE A 386 -3.35 -13.45 25.20
CA ILE A 386 -4.63 -13.10 25.80
C ILE A 386 -4.71 -13.63 27.24
N VAL A 387 -4.20 -14.84 27.48
CA VAL A 387 -4.19 -15.46 28.81
C VAL A 387 -3.12 -14.86 29.73
N HIS A 388 -1.95 -14.53 29.16
CA HIS A 388 -0.80 -13.91 29.84
C HIS A 388 -0.44 -12.59 29.14
N PRO A 389 -1.18 -11.50 29.41
CA PRO A 389 -1.04 -10.27 28.67
C PRO A 389 0.25 -9.53 29.00
N ARG A 390 0.83 -8.89 27.98
CA ARG A 390 1.96 -7.98 28.17
C ARG A 390 1.50 -6.72 28.90
N LYS A 391 2.30 -6.23 29.84
CA LYS A 391 1.98 -5.04 30.66
C LYS A 391 1.56 -3.82 29.81
N ILE A 392 2.21 -3.61 28.66
CA ILE A 392 1.96 -2.46 27.77
C ILE A 392 0.55 -2.51 27.14
N TYR A 393 0.03 -3.70 26.82
CA TYR A 393 -1.24 -3.84 26.08
C TYR A 393 -2.41 -4.22 26.98
N GLY A 394 -2.16 -4.86 28.10
CA GLY A 394 -3.21 -5.47 28.92
C GLY A 394 -4.02 -6.52 28.15
N GLU A 395 -4.96 -7.17 28.82
CA GLU A 395 -5.80 -8.22 28.23
C GLU A 395 -6.64 -7.69 27.05
N GLN A 396 -7.26 -6.52 27.18
CA GLN A 396 -8.04 -5.89 26.12
C GLN A 396 -7.20 -5.57 24.87
N GLY A 397 -5.99 -5.07 25.05
CA GLY A 397 -5.07 -4.78 23.95
C GLY A 397 -4.66 -6.05 23.20
N GLU A 398 -4.40 -7.14 23.91
CA GLU A 398 -4.07 -8.43 23.27
C GLU A 398 -5.25 -9.03 22.51
N ILE A 399 -6.49 -8.86 23.01
CA ILE A 399 -7.70 -9.26 22.27
C ILE A 399 -7.85 -8.43 20.98
N ARG A 400 -7.64 -7.11 21.04
CA ARG A 400 -7.70 -6.25 19.86
C ARG A 400 -6.64 -6.63 18.83
N LEU A 401 -5.42 -6.97 19.25
CA LEU A 401 -4.39 -7.48 18.35
C LEU A 401 -4.79 -8.80 17.71
N TYR A 402 -5.34 -9.74 18.48
CA TYR A 402 -5.88 -10.98 17.94
C TYR A 402 -6.96 -10.72 16.89
N ASN A 403 -7.93 -9.86 17.19
CA ASN A 403 -9.01 -9.50 16.28
C ASN A 403 -8.50 -8.84 15.00
N SER A 404 -7.46 -8.00 15.10
CA SER A 404 -6.79 -7.41 13.94
C SER A 404 -6.12 -8.48 13.06
N MET A 405 -5.44 -9.47 13.67
CA MET A 405 -4.84 -10.59 12.94
C MET A 405 -5.88 -11.44 12.21
N VAL A 406 -7.01 -11.75 12.89
CA VAL A 406 -8.14 -12.50 12.29
C VAL A 406 -8.74 -11.71 11.12
N THR A 407 -9.01 -10.43 11.31
CA THR A 407 -9.59 -9.56 10.27
C THR A 407 -8.65 -9.45 9.06
N GLY A 408 -7.36 -9.23 9.29
CA GLY A 408 -6.37 -9.15 8.22
C GLY A 408 -6.25 -10.45 7.43
N MET A 409 -6.26 -11.60 8.13
CA MET A 409 -6.25 -12.92 7.48
C MET A 409 -7.52 -13.16 6.65
N GLN A 410 -8.69 -12.91 7.22
CA GLN A 410 -9.97 -13.08 6.54
C GLN A 410 -10.08 -12.17 5.31
N ASN A 411 -9.66 -10.90 5.41
CA ASN A 411 -9.69 -9.96 4.29
C ASN A 411 -8.77 -10.39 3.15
N TYR A 412 -7.59 -10.94 3.45
CA TYR A 412 -6.65 -11.38 2.43
C TYR A 412 -7.08 -12.66 1.73
N TYR A 413 -7.57 -13.65 2.48
CA TYR A 413 -7.86 -14.98 1.96
C TYR A 413 -9.33 -15.22 1.59
N CYS A 414 -10.24 -14.25 1.79
CA CYS A 414 -11.67 -14.41 1.46
C CYS A 414 -11.95 -14.78 0.00
N ILE A 415 -10.99 -14.55 -0.90
CA ILE A 415 -11.08 -14.89 -2.32
C ILE A 415 -10.74 -16.35 -2.64
N ALA A 416 -10.22 -17.12 -1.68
CA ALA A 416 -10.01 -18.56 -1.87
C ALA A 416 -11.36 -19.30 -1.82
N THR A 417 -11.63 -20.16 -2.80
CA THR A 417 -12.94 -20.83 -2.92
C THR A 417 -13.29 -21.74 -1.74
N HIS A 418 -12.27 -22.28 -1.05
CA HIS A 418 -12.43 -23.17 0.12
C HIS A 418 -11.90 -22.54 1.42
N VAL A 419 -11.85 -21.21 1.49
CA VAL A 419 -11.36 -20.47 2.68
C VAL A 419 -12.10 -20.85 3.96
N ASN A 420 -13.40 -21.16 3.88
CA ASN A 420 -14.20 -21.56 5.04
C ASN A 420 -13.67 -22.86 5.65
N HIS A 421 -13.24 -23.81 4.82
CA HIS A 421 -12.68 -25.09 5.28
C HIS A 421 -11.33 -24.87 6.00
N ASP A 422 -10.46 -24.06 5.41
CA ASP A 422 -9.14 -23.73 5.98
C ASP A 422 -9.29 -22.97 7.30
N CYS A 423 -10.17 -21.98 7.34
CA CYS A 423 -10.45 -21.19 8.54
C CYS A 423 -11.18 -22.00 9.63
N ALA A 424 -12.01 -22.97 9.29
CA ALA A 424 -12.64 -23.86 10.27
C ALA A 424 -11.61 -24.73 11.00
N SER A 425 -10.59 -25.24 10.27
CA SER A 425 -9.47 -25.98 10.87
C SER A 425 -8.69 -25.12 11.86
N LEU A 426 -8.35 -23.88 11.48
CA LEU A 426 -7.68 -22.93 12.37
C LEU A 426 -8.53 -22.60 13.60
N ASN A 427 -9.82 -22.31 13.38
CA ASN A 427 -10.75 -21.97 14.45
C ASN A 427 -10.84 -23.06 15.50
N ARG A 428 -10.93 -24.33 15.08
CA ARG A 428 -10.95 -25.47 16.01
C ARG A 428 -9.73 -25.44 16.92
N THR A 429 -8.53 -25.35 16.35
CA THR A 429 -7.27 -25.33 17.11
C THR A 429 -7.22 -24.16 18.11
N ILE A 430 -7.54 -22.95 17.66
CA ILE A 430 -7.41 -21.75 18.49
C ILE A 430 -8.49 -21.69 19.57
N MET A 431 -9.73 -22.06 19.25
CA MET A 431 -10.82 -22.04 20.21
C MET A 431 -10.64 -23.11 21.31
N THR A 432 -10.14 -24.30 20.95
CA THR A 432 -9.76 -25.32 21.97
C THR A 432 -8.68 -24.78 22.91
N LEU A 433 -7.64 -24.12 22.37
CA LEU A 433 -6.58 -23.52 23.18
C LEU A 433 -7.13 -22.43 24.12
N LEU A 434 -7.96 -21.53 23.63
CA LEU A 434 -8.56 -20.46 24.44
C LEU A 434 -9.51 -21.04 25.50
N THR A 435 -10.36 -22.01 25.15
CA THR A 435 -11.28 -22.66 26.08
C THR A 435 -10.52 -23.30 27.23
N ASN A 436 -9.48 -24.09 26.94
CA ASN A 436 -8.70 -24.79 27.95
C ASN A 436 -7.91 -23.84 28.88
N ARG A 437 -7.34 -22.77 28.31
CA ARG A 437 -6.48 -21.83 29.04
C ARG A 437 -7.24 -20.75 29.80
N LEU A 438 -8.47 -20.42 29.39
CA LEU A 438 -9.35 -19.49 30.10
C LEU A 438 -10.30 -20.21 31.07
N SER A 439 -10.19 -21.53 31.16
CA SER A 439 -10.90 -22.35 32.17
C SER A 439 -10.25 -22.16 33.55
N THR A 440 -11.07 -21.91 34.56
CA THR A 440 -10.67 -21.76 35.96
C THR A 440 -11.47 -22.75 36.82
N ARG A 441 -11.13 -22.86 38.11
CA ARG A 441 -11.88 -23.70 39.07
C ARG A 441 -13.33 -23.25 39.24
N THR A 442 -13.62 -21.96 39.00
CA THR A 442 -14.96 -21.35 39.16
C THR A 442 -15.74 -21.27 37.84
N GLY A 443 -15.17 -21.76 36.73
CA GLY A 443 -15.84 -21.74 35.41
C GLY A 443 -14.88 -21.30 34.28
N ASN A 444 -15.45 -21.11 33.10
CA ASN A 444 -14.68 -20.69 31.93
C ASN A 444 -14.91 -19.20 31.67
N ARG A 445 -13.81 -18.44 31.57
CA ARG A 445 -13.86 -17.00 31.24
C ARG A 445 -14.22 -16.73 29.76
N LEU A 446 -14.20 -17.74 28.88
CA LEU A 446 -14.64 -17.62 27.51
C LEU A 446 -16.17 -17.83 27.44
N VAL A 447 -16.93 -16.72 27.39
CA VAL A 447 -18.38 -16.71 27.52
C VAL A 447 -19.08 -16.35 26.20
N LYS A 448 -20.41 -16.65 26.10
CA LYS A 448 -21.21 -16.38 24.90
C LYS A 448 -21.79 -14.96 24.87
N LYS A 449 -21.92 -14.31 26.01
CA LYS A 449 -22.51 -12.97 26.15
C LYS A 449 -21.46 -11.96 26.59
N GLY A 450 -21.54 -10.73 26.12
CA GLY A 450 -20.66 -9.62 26.47
C GLY A 450 -21.28 -8.28 26.04
N ARG A 451 -20.49 -7.25 25.81
CA ARG A 451 -20.96 -5.95 25.32
C ARG A 451 -21.68 -6.08 23.97
N GLU A 452 -22.51 -5.11 23.65
CA GLU A 452 -23.06 -4.99 22.31
C GLU A 452 -21.97 -4.83 21.25
N LEU A 453 -22.21 -5.44 20.09
CA LEU A 453 -21.33 -5.33 18.95
C LEU A 453 -21.44 -3.92 18.33
N THR A 454 -20.32 -3.34 17.96
CA THR A 454 -20.26 -2.11 17.17
C THR A 454 -20.94 -2.30 15.80
N ALA A 455 -21.25 -1.20 15.09
CA ALA A 455 -21.84 -1.26 13.75
C ALA A 455 -20.98 -2.11 12.78
N PHE A 456 -19.66 -1.96 12.83
CA PHE A 456 -18.71 -2.76 12.04
C PHE A 456 -18.80 -4.25 12.41
N GLU A 457 -18.77 -4.57 13.69
CA GLU A 457 -18.85 -5.95 14.18
C GLU A 457 -20.22 -6.60 13.86
N LYS A 458 -21.31 -5.84 14.00
CA LYS A 458 -22.66 -6.28 13.61
C LYS A 458 -22.75 -6.58 12.12
N ALA A 459 -22.21 -5.69 11.27
CA ALA A 459 -22.19 -5.88 9.82
C ALA A 459 -21.39 -7.14 9.41
N ARG A 460 -20.27 -7.41 10.07
CA ARG A 460 -19.36 -8.50 9.71
C ARG A 460 -19.75 -9.83 10.37
N PHE A 461 -20.05 -9.82 11.65
CA PHE A 461 -20.20 -11.01 12.48
C PHE A 461 -21.59 -11.16 13.11
N GLY A 462 -22.53 -10.22 12.92
CA GLY A 462 -23.83 -10.21 13.58
C GLY A 462 -24.68 -11.46 13.37
N LYS A 463 -24.46 -12.17 12.25
CA LYS A 463 -25.12 -13.47 11.96
C LYS A 463 -24.35 -14.68 12.52
N SER A 464 -23.18 -14.49 13.15
CA SER A 464 -22.34 -15.58 13.63
C SER A 464 -22.69 -15.99 15.05
N LYS A 465 -23.00 -17.28 15.25
CA LYS A 465 -23.15 -17.89 16.58
C LYS A 465 -21.80 -18.26 17.24
N MET A 466 -20.68 -17.98 16.54
CA MET A 466 -19.33 -18.39 16.97
C MET A 466 -18.61 -17.33 17.79
N ILE A 467 -19.14 -16.10 17.89
CA ILE A 467 -18.53 -15.04 18.72
C ILE A 467 -18.49 -15.49 20.17
N ARG A 468 -17.37 -15.20 20.82
CA ARG A 468 -17.15 -15.38 22.25
C ARG A 468 -16.62 -14.10 22.84
N TYR A 469 -16.70 -13.99 24.17
CA TYR A 469 -16.19 -12.83 24.92
C TYR A 469 -15.31 -13.34 26.05
N VAL A 470 -14.37 -12.53 26.49
CA VAL A 470 -13.57 -12.83 27.67
C VAL A 470 -14.19 -12.12 28.86
N ALA A 471 -14.69 -12.90 29.82
CA ALA A 471 -15.26 -12.36 31.05
C ALA A 471 -14.25 -11.47 31.79
N GLY A 472 -14.74 -10.34 32.31
CA GLY A 472 -13.91 -9.30 32.90
C GLY A 472 -13.47 -8.20 31.94
N THR A 473 -13.31 -8.50 30.64
CA THR A 473 -13.03 -7.47 29.62
C THR A 473 -14.25 -7.10 28.79
N ASN A 474 -15.22 -8.01 28.71
CA ASN A 474 -16.39 -7.93 27.80
C ASN A 474 -16.03 -7.73 26.31
N GLU A 475 -14.75 -7.89 25.92
CA GLU A 475 -14.32 -7.72 24.51
C GLU A 475 -14.62 -8.99 23.70
N PRO A 476 -15.13 -8.83 22.47
CA PRO A 476 -15.40 -9.97 21.59
C PRO A 476 -14.12 -10.59 21.05
N ILE A 477 -14.11 -11.92 20.97
CA ILE A 477 -13.13 -12.70 20.21
C ILE A 477 -13.72 -12.97 18.83
N TYR A 478 -13.10 -12.47 17.78
CA TYR A 478 -13.59 -12.66 16.42
C TYR A 478 -13.44 -14.11 15.95
N PRO A 479 -14.51 -14.70 15.39
CA PRO A 479 -14.50 -16.10 14.97
C PRO A 479 -13.70 -16.26 13.67
N ILE A 480 -12.59 -16.99 13.73
CA ILE A 480 -11.76 -17.32 12.57
C ILE A 480 -12.60 -18.09 11.53
N GLY A 481 -13.38 -19.07 11.99
CA GLY A 481 -14.19 -19.94 11.13
C GLY A 481 -15.36 -19.25 10.42
N TYR A 482 -15.72 -18.03 10.82
CA TYR A 482 -16.77 -17.26 10.14
C TYR A 482 -16.15 -16.35 9.08
N THR A 483 -15.68 -16.96 7.99
CA THR A 483 -15.10 -16.23 6.85
C THR A 483 -16.06 -16.32 5.67
N GLN A 484 -16.50 -15.19 5.14
CA GLN A 484 -17.35 -15.14 3.96
C GLN A 484 -16.48 -15.18 2.70
N HIS A 485 -16.70 -16.16 1.83
CA HIS A 485 -16.07 -16.22 0.52
C HIS A 485 -16.53 -15.06 -0.36
N LYS A 486 -15.61 -14.46 -1.08
CA LYS A 486 -15.84 -13.39 -2.03
C LYS A 486 -15.18 -13.74 -3.35
N ASN A 487 -15.89 -13.64 -4.46
CA ASN A 487 -15.27 -13.81 -5.77
C ASN A 487 -14.20 -12.73 -5.99
N PRO A 488 -12.99 -13.09 -6.44
CA PRO A 488 -11.95 -12.12 -6.69
C PRO A 488 -12.36 -11.17 -7.81
N LEU A 489 -12.10 -9.88 -7.59
CA LEU A 489 -12.46 -8.82 -8.52
C LEU A 489 -11.40 -8.65 -9.60
N PHE A 490 -11.85 -8.64 -10.86
CA PHE A 490 -11.03 -8.22 -11.97
C PHE A 490 -10.79 -6.71 -11.92
N ARG A 491 -9.57 -6.30 -12.23
CA ARG A 491 -9.30 -4.89 -12.47
C ARG A 491 -9.96 -4.47 -13.78
N LYS A 492 -10.80 -3.44 -13.75
CA LYS A 492 -11.31 -2.81 -14.96
C LYS A 492 -10.17 -1.99 -15.61
N LYS A 493 -10.00 -2.12 -16.92
CA LYS A 493 -8.97 -1.35 -17.66
C LYS A 493 -9.13 0.16 -17.51
N SER A 494 -10.38 0.64 -17.40
CA SER A 494 -10.70 2.04 -17.16
C SER A 494 -10.32 2.57 -15.78
N TRP A 495 -10.07 1.69 -14.80
CA TRP A 495 -9.69 2.11 -13.46
C TRP A 495 -8.22 2.54 -13.44
N ASN A 496 -8.01 3.84 -13.42
CA ASN A 496 -6.70 4.46 -13.50
C ASN A 496 -6.63 5.69 -12.60
N TYR A 497 -5.57 5.84 -11.82
CA TYR A 497 -5.37 7.01 -10.97
C TYR A 497 -4.98 8.27 -11.74
N TYR A 498 -4.58 8.13 -12.99
CA TYR A 498 -3.99 9.17 -13.82
C TYR A 498 -4.94 9.76 -14.86
N THR A 499 -6.22 9.38 -14.83
CA THR A 499 -7.28 9.97 -15.64
C THR A 499 -8.49 10.30 -14.79
N PRO A 500 -9.22 11.42 -15.06
CA PRO A 500 -10.42 11.78 -14.31
C PRO A 500 -11.46 10.67 -14.29
N GLU A 501 -11.78 10.10 -15.45
CA GLU A 501 -12.78 9.02 -15.61
C GLU A 501 -12.34 7.74 -14.87
N GLY A 502 -11.03 7.48 -14.86
CA GLY A 502 -10.46 6.34 -14.15
C GLY A 502 -10.60 6.50 -12.64
N ARG A 503 -10.37 7.71 -12.13
CA ARG A 503 -10.56 8.03 -10.70
C ARG A 503 -12.01 7.96 -10.27
N GLU A 504 -12.95 8.46 -11.07
CA GLU A 504 -14.39 8.33 -10.81
C GLU A 504 -14.81 6.87 -10.71
N GLY A 505 -14.24 6.00 -11.54
CA GLY A 505 -14.51 4.56 -11.48
C GLY A 505 -13.93 3.85 -10.23
N ILE A 506 -12.95 4.44 -9.58
CA ILE A 506 -12.29 3.90 -8.36
C ILE A 506 -12.95 4.46 -7.10
N HIS A 507 -13.27 5.75 -7.10
CA HIS A 507 -13.80 6.48 -5.96
C HIS A 507 -15.00 7.32 -6.37
N ASP A 508 -16.06 7.29 -5.57
CA ASP A 508 -17.17 8.24 -5.70
C ASP A 508 -16.78 9.56 -5.03
N CYS A 509 -16.95 10.64 -5.75
CA CYS A 509 -16.91 12.06 -5.36
C CYS A 509 -16.21 12.47 -4.06
N LEU A 510 -15.25 13.38 -4.17
CA LEU A 510 -14.74 14.18 -3.04
C LEU A 510 -15.86 15.11 -2.56
N ARG A 511 -16.29 14.98 -1.29
CA ARG A 511 -17.26 15.88 -0.63
C ARG A 511 -16.60 17.11 -0.01
N ILE A 512 -15.32 17.37 -0.31
CA ILE A 512 -14.54 18.45 0.28
C ILE A 512 -14.44 19.59 -0.73
N ASN A 513 -14.47 20.82 -0.25
CA ASN A 513 -14.18 22.00 -1.05
C ASN A 513 -12.70 22.02 -1.46
N VAL A 514 -12.39 21.45 -2.64
CA VAL A 514 -11.02 21.30 -3.16
C VAL A 514 -10.35 22.66 -3.35
N SER A 515 -11.07 23.68 -3.78
CA SER A 515 -10.49 25.02 -3.98
C SER A 515 -10.00 25.64 -2.67
N MET A 516 -10.79 25.51 -1.60
CA MET A 516 -10.41 25.99 -0.27
C MET A 516 -9.20 25.22 0.28
N MET A 517 -9.14 23.93 0.03
CA MET A 517 -8.02 23.10 0.46
C MET A 517 -6.74 23.45 -0.30
N LEU A 518 -6.79 23.65 -1.62
CA LEU A 518 -5.65 24.12 -2.40
C LEU A 518 -5.19 25.51 -1.94
N ALA A 519 -6.12 26.39 -1.57
CA ALA A 519 -5.80 27.68 -0.97
C ALA A 519 -5.11 27.51 0.39
N LEU A 520 -5.58 26.58 1.23
CA LEU A 520 -4.95 26.26 2.52
C LEU A 520 -3.53 25.69 2.33
N MET A 521 -3.29 24.86 1.30
CA MET A 521 -1.96 24.35 0.97
C MET A 521 -0.97 25.44 0.57
N ARG A 522 -1.45 26.45 -0.17
CA ARG A 522 -0.65 27.59 -0.64
C ARG A 522 -0.42 28.66 0.43
N MET A 523 -1.21 28.62 1.48
CA MET A 523 -1.09 29.59 2.57
C MET A 523 0.26 29.47 3.28
N PRO A 524 1.06 30.55 3.36
CA PRO A 524 2.38 30.51 3.98
C PRO A 524 2.32 30.07 5.45
N THR A 525 3.29 29.27 5.85
CA THR A 525 3.48 28.81 7.24
C THR A 525 4.88 29.16 7.72
N TYR A 526 5.25 30.43 7.59
CA TYR A 526 6.61 30.95 7.73
C TYR A 526 7.39 30.52 8.99
N SER A 527 6.71 30.28 10.09
CA SER A 527 7.33 29.92 11.39
C SER A 527 6.95 28.53 11.89
N ASN A 528 6.16 27.77 11.13
CA ASN A 528 5.66 26.47 11.57
C ASN A 528 6.42 25.31 10.91
N SER A 529 6.50 24.19 11.61
CA SER A 529 7.15 22.99 11.13
C SER A 529 6.45 22.38 9.91
N ALA A 530 7.19 21.59 9.12
CA ALA A 530 6.62 20.81 8.02
C ALA A 530 5.55 19.84 8.52
N GLU A 531 5.68 19.35 9.75
CA GLU A 531 4.69 18.50 10.38
C GLU A 531 3.38 19.22 10.64
N TYR A 532 3.43 20.44 11.17
CA TYR A 532 2.25 21.30 11.35
C TYR A 532 1.56 21.59 10.02
N ALA A 533 2.36 22.01 9.02
CA ALA A 533 1.84 22.34 7.69
C ALA A 533 1.11 21.16 7.03
N ASP A 534 1.68 19.96 7.09
CA ASP A 534 1.08 18.72 6.55
C ASP A 534 -0.14 18.27 7.36
N ASN A 535 -0.06 18.35 8.70
CA ASN A 535 -1.16 17.95 9.57
C ASN A 535 -2.38 18.87 9.42
N ARG A 536 -2.18 20.17 9.19
CA ARG A 536 -3.26 21.13 8.91
C ARG A 536 -4.11 20.69 7.71
N ILE A 537 -3.46 20.26 6.63
CA ILE A 537 -4.13 19.77 5.42
C ILE A 537 -4.84 18.43 5.71
N SER A 538 -4.18 17.54 6.44
CA SER A 538 -4.74 16.26 6.85
C SER A 538 -6.01 16.41 7.68
N LEU A 539 -6.00 17.38 8.62
CA LEU A 539 -7.15 17.70 9.47
C LEU A 539 -8.30 18.30 8.66
N PHE A 540 -8.01 19.18 7.68
CA PHE A 540 -9.05 19.74 6.81
C PHE A 540 -9.79 18.62 6.07
N SER A 541 -9.06 17.66 5.52
CA SER A 541 -9.63 16.48 4.87
C SER A 541 -10.42 15.61 5.86
N ALA A 542 -9.84 15.28 7.02
CA ALA A 542 -10.47 14.41 8.01
C ALA A 542 -11.70 15.03 8.69
N GLN A 543 -11.74 16.36 8.81
CA GLN A 543 -12.87 17.11 9.36
C GLN A 543 -13.89 17.54 8.29
N TRP A 544 -13.68 17.11 7.02
CA TRP A 544 -14.59 17.39 5.89
C TRP A 544 -14.76 18.87 5.59
N GLY A 545 -13.73 19.66 5.80
CA GLY A 545 -13.80 21.11 5.67
C GLY A 545 -14.69 21.79 6.71
N LYS A 546 -14.86 21.17 7.88
CA LYS A 546 -15.74 21.62 8.96
C LYS A 546 -14.97 21.94 10.24
N CYS A 547 -15.48 22.89 11.01
CA CYS A 547 -15.01 23.17 12.35
C CYS A 547 -15.27 21.98 13.29
N ALA A 548 -14.27 21.54 14.04
CA ALA A 548 -14.41 20.39 14.95
C ALA A 548 -15.40 20.64 16.12
N VAL A 549 -15.58 21.88 16.52
CA VAL A 549 -16.45 22.28 17.63
C VAL A 549 -17.88 22.50 17.14
N THR A 550 -18.08 23.42 16.18
CA THR A 550 -19.43 23.81 15.72
C THR A 550 -20.02 22.81 14.72
N GLY A 551 -19.17 22.09 13.97
CA GLY A 551 -19.61 21.19 12.91
C GLY A 551 -19.98 21.90 11.60
N ASP A 552 -19.88 23.22 11.55
CA ASP A 552 -20.18 24.02 10.36
C ASP A 552 -19.03 23.99 9.38
N GLU A 553 -19.34 24.11 8.08
CA GLU A 553 -18.34 24.25 7.04
C GLU A 553 -17.59 25.60 7.19
N PHE A 554 -16.31 25.57 6.83
CA PHE A 554 -15.55 26.80 6.71
C PHE A 554 -16.00 27.57 5.46
N SER A 555 -16.28 28.85 5.59
CA SER A 555 -16.76 29.70 4.48
C SER A 555 -15.60 30.29 3.68
N HIS A 556 -14.49 30.59 4.32
CA HIS A 556 -13.27 31.12 3.69
C HIS A 556 -12.02 30.73 4.50
N ILE A 557 -10.85 30.82 3.85
CA ILE A 557 -9.58 30.37 4.41
C ILE A 557 -9.15 31.11 5.67
N GLY A 558 -9.48 32.40 5.78
CA GLY A 558 -9.18 33.23 6.96
C GLY A 558 -9.95 32.82 8.23
N GLU A 559 -11.01 32.01 8.07
CA GLU A 559 -11.78 31.48 9.19
C GLU A 559 -11.15 30.23 9.82
N ILE A 560 -10.19 29.62 9.14
CA ILE A 560 -9.59 28.35 9.54
C ILE A 560 -8.42 28.60 10.49
N HIS A 561 -8.59 28.19 11.75
CA HIS A 561 -7.51 28.19 12.73
C HIS A 561 -7.09 26.77 13.09
N CYS A 562 -5.80 26.44 12.95
CA CYS A 562 -5.24 25.17 13.37
C CYS A 562 -4.73 25.30 14.80
N HIS A 563 -5.54 24.83 15.75
CA HIS A 563 -5.34 24.99 17.18
C HIS A 563 -4.58 23.81 17.78
N HIS A 564 -3.61 24.11 18.67
CA HIS A 564 -2.95 23.11 19.51
C HIS A 564 -3.83 22.83 20.73
N LYS A 565 -4.30 21.59 20.89
CA LYS A 565 -5.11 21.17 22.04
C LYS A 565 -4.34 21.35 23.34
N LEU A 566 -3.10 20.88 23.40
CA LEU A 566 -2.12 21.23 24.40
C LEU A 566 -1.21 22.32 23.81
N PRO A 567 -1.20 23.54 24.36
CA PRO A 567 -0.38 24.63 23.83
C PRO A 567 1.13 24.33 23.84
N ARG A 568 1.88 24.94 22.93
CA ARG A 568 3.34 24.74 22.84
C ARG A 568 4.07 25.11 24.10
N HIS A 569 3.66 26.20 24.79
CA HIS A 569 4.28 26.62 26.05
C HIS A 569 4.02 25.65 27.22
N LEU A 570 3.03 24.78 27.11
CA LEU A 570 2.75 23.67 28.04
C LEU A 570 3.34 22.35 27.59
N GLY A 571 4.23 22.34 26.57
CA GLY A 571 4.88 21.16 26.06
C GLY A 571 4.14 20.45 24.92
N GLY A 572 3.13 21.10 24.34
CA GLY A 572 2.41 20.56 23.15
C GLY A 572 3.28 20.57 21.90
N ASP A 573 3.15 19.53 21.09
CA ASP A 573 3.85 19.34 19.82
C ASP A 573 2.93 19.56 18.60
N ASP A 574 3.51 19.49 17.40
CA ASP A 574 2.81 19.63 16.13
C ASP A 574 2.20 18.31 15.62
N SER A 575 2.13 17.28 16.46
CA SER A 575 1.57 15.97 16.07
C SER A 575 0.09 16.06 15.70
N TYR A 576 -0.34 15.20 14.78
CA TYR A 576 -1.74 15.14 14.32
C TYR A 576 -2.75 15.03 15.47
N GLY A 577 -2.40 14.28 16.50
CA GLY A 577 -3.26 14.08 17.69
C GLY A 577 -3.46 15.34 18.52
N ASN A 578 -2.45 16.24 18.55
CA ASN A 578 -2.49 17.48 19.32
C ASN A 578 -3.09 18.67 18.55
N LEU A 579 -3.30 18.55 17.24
CA LEU A 579 -3.86 19.62 16.41
C LEU A 579 -5.35 19.41 16.13
N VAL A 580 -6.07 20.50 15.90
CA VAL A 580 -7.48 20.50 15.50
C VAL A 580 -7.83 21.77 14.70
N LEU A 581 -8.66 21.66 13.66
CA LEU A 581 -9.15 22.83 12.91
C LEU A 581 -10.46 23.34 13.50
N ILE A 582 -10.48 24.59 13.83
CA ILE A 582 -11.63 25.30 14.40
C ILE A 582 -11.80 26.67 13.73
N LYS A 583 -13.01 27.24 13.83
CA LYS A 583 -13.25 28.63 13.41
C LYS A 583 -12.49 29.62 14.30
N ASP A 584 -12.02 30.72 13.73
CA ASP A 584 -11.30 31.77 14.45
C ASP A 584 -12.09 32.29 15.67
N ALA A 585 -13.41 32.44 15.52
CA ALA A 585 -14.28 32.84 16.65
C ALA A 585 -14.26 31.80 17.79
N VAL A 586 -14.21 30.50 17.47
CA VAL A 586 -14.09 29.43 18.48
C VAL A 586 -12.71 29.49 19.14
N HIS A 587 -11.65 29.71 18.36
CA HIS A 587 -10.29 29.89 18.90
C HIS A 587 -10.21 31.03 19.89
N LYS A 588 -10.80 32.20 19.56
CA LYS A 588 -10.88 33.35 20.45
C LYS A 588 -11.66 33.04 21.72
N LEU A 589 -12.75 32.30 21.64
CA LEU A 589 -13.52 31.85 22.82
C LEU A 589 -12.72 30.91 23.74
N ILE A 590 -11.93 30.00 23.16
CA ILE A 590 -11.09 29.08 23.93
C ILE A 590 -10.07 29.84 24.76
N HIS A 591 -9.47 30.89 24.22
CA HIS A 591 -8.42 31.68 24.89
C HIS A 591 -8.93 32.91 25.64
N ALA A 592 -10.24 33.18 25.58
CA ALA A 592 -10.80 34.33 26.29
C ALA A 592 -10.73 34.16 27.82
N SER A 593 -10.15 35.14 28.50
CA SER A 593 -10.11 35.27 29.97
C SER A 593 -11.04 36.36 30.51
N ASN A 594 -11.41 37.34 29.68
CA ASN A 594 -12.31 38.42 30.02
C ASN A 594 -13.77 38.03 29.80
N THR A 595 -14.65 38.32 30.75
CA THR A 595 -16.08 38.00 30.75
C THR A 595 -16.81 38.64 29.55
N GLU A 596 -16.49 39.88 29.20
CA GLU A 596 -17.08 40.54 28.01
C GLU A 596 -16.77 39.81 26.71
N THR A 597 -15.51 39.40 26.57
CA THR A 597 -15.08 38.63 25.38
C THR A 597 -15.76 37.27 25.33
N ILE A 598 -15.93 36.62 26.48
CA ILE A 598 -16.65 35.33 26.56
C ILE A 598 -18.10 35.50 26.12
N HIS A 599 -18.82 36.48 26.69
CA HIS A 599 -20.22 36.76 26.32
C HIS A 599 -20.35 37.07 24.83
N LYS A 600 -19.50 37.97 24.29
CA LYS A 600 -19.50 38.33 22.88
C LYS A 600 -19.41 37.10 21.95
N TYR A 601 -18.47 36.17 22.23
CA TYR A 601 -18.32 34.97 21.36
C TYR A 601 -19.33 33.85 21.65
N MET A 602 -19.86 33.78 22.87
CA MET A 602 -20.99 32.90 23.17
C MET A 602 -22.23 33.32 22.41
N ASP A 603 -22.57 34.60 22.40
CA ASP A 603 -23.71 35.16 21.64
C ASP A 603 -23.52 35.00 20.12
N LEU A 604 -22.28 35.21 19.63
CA LEU A 604 -21.96 35.05 18.21
C LEU A 604 -22.08 33.59 17.76
N LEU A 605 -21.65 32.63 18.56
CA LEU A 605 -21.54 31.22 18.18
C LEU A 605 -22.79 30.42 18.53
N GLN A 606 -23.64 30.90 19.44
CA GLN A 606 -24.87 30.24 19.91
C GLN A 606 -24.70 28.73 20.13
N LEU A 607 -23.70 28.36 20.95
CA LEU A 607 -23.32 26.98 21.16
C LEU A 607 -24.35 26.22 22.00
N ASP A 608 -24.75 25.05 21.54
CA ASP A 608 -25.49 24.10 22.37
C ASP A 608 -24.59 23.48 23.46
N SER A 609 -25.19 22.79 24.43
CA SER A 609 -24.48 22.17 25.56
C SER A 609 -23.39 21.19 25.11
N LYS A 610 -23.58 20.47 23.98
CA LYS A 610 -22.56 19.54 23.44
C LYS A 610 -21.37 20.28 22.81
N ARG A 611 -21.64 21.38 22.10
CA ARG A 611 -20.59 22.21 21.49
C ARG A 611 -19.82 22.98 22.56
N LEU A 612 -20.51 23.48 23.57
CA LEU A 612 -19.89 24.13 24.72
C LEU A 612 -18.99 23.16 25.51
N ALA A 613 -19.42 21.94 25.72
CA ALA A 613 -18.59 20.91 26.35
C ALA A 613 -17.28 20.64 25.57
N LYS A 614 -17.31 20.71 24.23
CA LYS A 614 -16.07 20.60 23.42
C LYS A 614 -15.15 21.81 23.62
N VAL A 615 -15.70 23.01 23.70
CA VAL A 615 -14.90 24.24 24.03
C VAL A 615 -14.26 24.07 25.39
N ASN A 616 -15.04 23.69 26.41
CA ASN A 616 -14.55 23.53 27.78
C ASN A 616 -13.46 22.47 27.89
N ASN A 617 -13.57 21.36 27.14
CA ASN A 617 -12.50 20.38 27.09
C ASN A 617 -11.20 20.95 26.48
N LEU A 618 -11.28 21.78 25.44
CA LEU A 618 -10.11 22.44 24.85
C LEU A 618 -9.53 23.50 25.80
N ARG A 619 -10.37 24.23 26.54
CA ARG A 619 -9.94 25.19 27.58
C ARG A 619 -9.19 24.48 28.72
N GLN A 620 -9.70 23.35 29.21
CA GLN A 620 -9.05 22.53 30.24
C GLN A 620 -7.68 22.01 29.79
N LEU A 621 -7.58 21.53 28.55
CA LEU A 621 -6.30 21.08 27.95
C LEU A 621 -5.29 22.23 27.83
N ALA A 622 -5.76 23.47 27.68
CA ALA A 622 -4.96 24.68 27.65
C ALA A 622 -4.74 25.30 29.05
N SER A 623 -5.12 24.59 30.13
CA SER A 623 -5.05 25.08 31.52
C SER A 623 -5.87 26.37 31.78
N ILE A 624 -7.00 26.51 31.07
CA ILE A 624 -7.93 27.63 31.19
C ILE A 624 -9.23 27.13 31.83
N GLN A 625 -9.84 27.91 32.70
CA GLN A 625 -11.08 27.54 33.39
C GLN A 625 -12.24 27.36 32.39
N PRO A 626 -13.10 26.35 32.57
CA PRO A 626 -14.34 26.17 31.78
C PRO A 626 -15.25 27.41 31.90
N ILE A 627 -16.10 27.56 30.87
CA ILE A 627 -17.17 28.58 30.82
C ILE A 627 -18.46 27.97 31.29
#